data_351316f30f412adc0550ec672ae66533
#
_entry.id   351316f30f412adc0550ec672ae66533
#
_cell.length_a   1.000
_cell.length_b   1.000
_cell.length_c   1.000
_cell.angle_alpha   90.00
_cell.angle_beta   90.00
_cell.angle_gamma   90.00
#
_symmetry.space_group_name_H-M   'P 1'
#
loop_
_entity.id
_entity.type
_entity.pdbx_description
1 polymer ?
#
loop_
_entity_poly.entity_id
_entity_poly.type
_entity_poly.pdbx_seq_one_letter_code
_entity_poly.pdbx_strand_id
1 'polypeptide(L)'
;MFNFRGSLYDTKLQEDFIELLRGLFKSDGGKACFALAYLTGILPIKKYNSQSTLNNFKEYNMLTPEPFETYFGFTEEEVAEIVKSPDCTLSYQELKKWYKGYKLNGIDIYNPNSVISAITDGKCKTYWSGTSSNEEVVNLINMNFDGIKDDIIHLIEGSTIQFSCTTFQNDMVSIKTKDDIFSLLVCLGYLGCVDDGGDYRLAYVPNKEIRTALSSIVKAQPWFNSMPIIERSQSLFDAITTLDNDKTAKIITEIHNSPNVSLLTYNREESMVFCLISGLMWRTEREYECFRELQSGKGSADLIYVPKRNIHLPILLIEFKYGQSADEAMNQIKEKEYFRRYIDGDYPNDILLVGINYNPKTKEHQCLIEKLDY
;
A
#
# COMPACT_ATOMS: atom_id res chain seq x y z
N MET A 1 -1.23 10.22 27.18
CA MET A 1 -1.90 9.84 25.90
C MET A 1 -3.23 10.56 25.88
N PHE A 2 -3.37 11.64 25.13
CA PHE A 2 -4.59 12.42 25.08
C PHE A 2 -5.58 11.76 24.12
N ASN A 3 -6.68 11.25 24.64
CA ASN A 3 -7.72 10.60 23.84
C ASN A 3 -8.60 11.68 23.21
N PHE A 4 -8.70 11.72 21.88
CA PHE A 4 -9.44 12.73 21.11
C PHE A 4 -10.97 12.65 21.24
N ARG A 5 -11.51 11.87 22.15
CA ARG A 5 -12.93 11.91 22.48
C ARG A 5 -13.18 13.15 23.33
N GLY A 6 -13.62 14.23 22.66
CA GLY A 6 -13.88 15.54 23.25
C GLY A 6 -14.81 15.51 24.46
N SER A 7 -14.24 15.23 25.63
CA SER A 7 -14.85 15.63 26.87
C SER A 7 -14.35 17.03 27.21
N LEU A 8 -15.17 17.83 27.87
CA LEU A 8 -14.79 19.16 28.38
C LEU A 8 -13.52 19.13 29.24
N TYR A 9 -13.23 18.01 29.89
CA TYR A 9 -12.03 17.78 30.69
C TYR A 9 -10.75 17.70 29.83
N ASP A 10 -10.80 17.03 28.70
CA ASP A 10 -9.63 16.87 27.81
C ASP A 10 -9.21 18.21 27.19
N THR A 11 -10.18 19.06 26.85
CA THR A 11 -9.92 20.38 26.27
C THR A 11 -9.21 21.32 27.25
N LYS A 12 -9.65 21.32 28.51
CA LYS A 12 -9.03 22.14 29.56
C LYS A 12 -7.60 21.69 29.86
N LEU A 13 -7.38 20.39 29.99
CA LEU A 13 -6.03 19.83 30.20
C LEU A 13 -5.08 20.17 29.04
N GLN A 14 -5.56 20.14 27.79
CA GLN A 14 -4.79 20.58 26.64
C GLN A 14 -4.46 22.08 26.70
N GLU A 15 -5.44 22.91 27.10
CA GLU A 15 -5.24 24.35 27.27
C GLU A 15 -4.19 24.64 28.36
N ASP A 16 -4.30 24.01 29.50
CA ASP A 16 -3.37 24.17 30.60
C ASP A 16 -1.95 23.71 30.22
N PHE A 17 -1.84 22.63 29.45
CA PHE A 17 -0.55 22.14 28.97
C PHE A 17 0.07 23.08 27.94
N ILE A 18 -0.71 23.62 27.01
CA ILE A 18 -0.22 24.61 26.01
C ILE A 18 0.22 25.89 26.74
N GLU A 19 -0.51 26.34 27.76
CA GLU A 19 -0.15 27.52 28.54
C GLU A 19 1.14 27.29 29.33
N LEU A 20 1.34 26.09 29.88
CA LEU A 20 2.61 25.70 30.50
C LEU A 20 3.78 25.79 29.49
N LEU A 21 3.63 25.21 28.29
CA LEU A 21 4.67 25.27 27.26
C LEU A 21 4.93 26.72 26.82
N ARG A 22 3.89 27.53 26.74
CA ARG A 22 4.01 28.95 26.43
C ARG A 22 4.80 29.69 27.52
N GLY A 23 4.49 29.43 28.78
CA GLY A 23 5.22 30.00 29.93
C GLY A 23 6.71 29.60 29.90
N LEU A 24 7.00 28.34 29.59
CA LEU A 24 8.36 27.84 29.53
C LEU A 24 9.17 28.43 28.37
N PHE A 25 8.59 28.53 27.16
CA PHE A 25 9.37 28.82 25.94
C PHE A 25 9.18 30.22 25.38
N LYS A 26 8.14 30.96 25.80
CA LYS A 26 7.87 32.30 25.27
C LYS A 26 8.02 33.42 26.30
N SER A 27 8.03 33.11 27.60
CA SER A 27 8.28 34.11 28.63
C SER A 27 9.74 34.58 28.56
N ASP A 28 9.99 35.82 29.00
CA ASP A 28 11.35 36.36 29.03
C ASP A 28 12.28 35.57 29.96
N GLY A 29 11.75 35.07 31.07
CA GLY A 29 12.48 34.16 31.98
C GLY A 29 12.79 32.81 31.32
N GLY A 30 11.83 32.22 30.55
CA GLY A 30 12.01 30.98 29.83
C GLY A 30 13.05 31.10 28.73
N LYS A 31 13.02 32.16 27.94
CA LYS A 31 14.01 32.44 26.88
C LYS A 31 15.44 32.57 27.41
N ALA A 32 15.64 33.02 28.64
CA ALA A 32 16.92 33.09 29.30
C ALA A 32 17.47 31.75 29.76
N CYS A 33 16.55 30.76 29.99
CA CYS A 33 16.92 29.44 30.53
C CYS A 33 17.12 28.36 29.46
N PHE A 34 16.49 28.47 28.29
CA PHE A 34 16.51 27.44 27.26
C PHE A 34 17.23 27.89 25.99
N ALA A 35 18.36 27.28 25.70
CA ALA A 35 19.09 27.51 24.45
C ALA A 35 18.46 26.77 23.27
N LEU A 36 17.88 25.60 23.51
CA LEU A 36 17.22 24.75 22.50
C LEU A 36 16.14 23.91 23.17
N ALA A 37 15.04 23.68 22.48
CA ALA A 37 14.00 22.72 22.87
C ALA A 37 13.65 21.84 21.69
N TYR A 38 13.57 20.53 21.90
CA TYR A 38 13.15 19.54 20.93
C TYR A 38 11.89 18.86 21.44
N LEU A 39 10.81 18.99 20.66
CA LEU A 39 9.52 18.36 20.95
C LEU A 39 9.25 17.29 19.88
N THR A 40 8.84 16.10 20.32
CA THR A 40 8.45 15.02 19.43
C THR A 40 7.08 14.49 19.78
N GLY A 41 6.33 14.06 18.80
CA GLY A 41 4.99 13.49 18.96
C GLY A 41 4.43 13.01 17.63
N ILE A 42 3.33 12.26 17.68
CA ILE A 42 2.66 11.75 16.47
C ILE A 42 2.00 12.90 15.71
N LEU A 43 1.37 13.82 16.41
CA LEU A 43 0.76 15.03 15.88
C LEU A 43 1.22 16.24 16.68
N PRO A 44 1.34 17.41 16.05
CA PRO A 44 1.70 18.62 16.77
C PRO A 44 0.58 19.02 17.76
N ILE A 45 1.00 19.57 18.89
CA ILE A 45 0.08 20.13 19.88
C ILE A 45 -0.36 21.50 19.39
N LYS A 46 -1.50 21.56 18.69
CA LYS A 46 -2.10 22.79 18.20
C LYS A 46 -3.38 23.10 18.97
N LYS A 47 -3.59 24.38 19.29
CA LYS A 47 -4.80 24.84 19.94
C LYS A 47 -5.84 25.25 18.91
N TYR A 48 -7.10 24.88 19.15
CA TYR A 48 -8.26 25.49 18.54
C TYR A 48 -8.16 27.02 18.64
N ASN A 49 -8.22 27.72 17.51
CA ASN A 49 -8.25 29.18 17.41
C ASN A 49 -7.01 30.01 17.83
N SER A 50 -5.83 29.41 18.02
CA SER A 50 -4.64 30.23 18.29
C SER A 50 -3.40 29.73 17.52
N GLN A 51 -3.26 30.16 16.28
CA GLN A 51 -2.03 29.98 15.47
C GLN A 51 -0.78 30.62 16.09
N SER A 52 -0.93 31.43 17.15
CA SER A 52 0.16 32.22 17.73
C SER A 52 0.78 31.66 19.03
N THR A 53 0.27 30.55 19.58
CA THR A 53 0.62 30.17 20.96
C THR A 53 2.02 29.58 21.05
N LEU A 54 2.47 28.75 20.09
CA LEU A 54 3.81 28.13 20.06
C LEU A 54 4.50 28.34 18.70
N ASN A 55 4.42 29.54 18.13
CA ASN A 55 4.99 29.86 16.81
C ASN A 55 6.53 30.06 16.82
N ASN A 56 7.20 29.82 17.93
CA ASN A 56 8.65 29.83 18.06
C ASN A 56 9.29 28.46 17.77
N PHE A 57 8.49 27.44 17.50
CA PHE A 57 8.95 26.13 17.03
C PHE A 57 8.79 26.02 15.52
N LYS A 58 9.81 25.45 14.86
CA LYS A 58 9.70 24.99 13.48
C LYS A 58 9.28 23.53 13.49
N GLU A 59 8.21 23.22 12.77
CA GLU A 59 7.69 21.87 12.62
C GLU A 59 8.38 21.16 11.45
N TYR A 60 8.73 19.89 11.67
CA TYR A 60 9.20 18.97 10.67
C TYR A 60 8.34 17.71 10.72
N ASN A 61 7.88 17.25 9.57
CA ASN A 61 7.03 16.07 9.46
C ASN A 61 7.31 15.34 8.13
N MET A 62 6.58 14.26 7.84
CA MET A 62 6.78 13.47 6.63
C MET A 62 6.53 14.23 5.32
N LEU A 63 5.80 15.37 5.36
CA LEU A 63 5.57 16.25 4.21
C LEU A 63 6.66 17.31 4.05
N THR A 64 7.28 17.73 5.15
CA THR A 64 8.31 18.77 5.19
C THR A 64 9.47 18.33 6.08
N PRO A 65 10.25 17.32 5.67
CA PRO A 65 11.28 16.70 6.51
C PRO A 65 12.59 17.48 6.57
N GLU A 66 12.86 18.41 5.64
CA GLU A 66 14.19 19.06 5.48
C GLU A 66 14.61 19.90 6.69
N PRO A 67 15.84 19.75 7.17
CA PRO A 67 16.97 18.91 6.67
C PRO A 67 17.12 17.57 7.43
N PHE A 68 16.05 17.00 7.97
CA PHE A 68 16.08 15.89 8.93
C PHE A 68 15.56 14.57 8.34
N GLU A 69 15.62 14.37 7.03
CA GLU A 69 15.08 13.21 6.32
C GLU A 69 15.57 11.88 6.91
N THR A 70 16.85 11.77 7.22
CA THR A 70 17.48 10.54 7.76
C THR A 70 17.17 10.29 9.23
N TYR A 71 16.50 11.22 9.91
CA TYR A 71 16.15 11.08 11.33
C TYR A 71 14.70 10.66 11.56
N PHE A 72 13.91 10.49 10.48
CA PHE A 72 12.54 10.00 10.58
C PHE A 72 12.41 8.49 10.71
N GLY A 73 13.50 7.75 10.45
CA GLY A 73 13.53 6.31 10.54
C GLY A 73 14.93 5.77 10.26
N PHE A 74 15.05 4.45 10.09
CA PHE A 74 16.32 3.87 9.68
C PHE A 74 16.54 4.03 8.18
N THR A 75 17.78 4.38 7.81
CA THR A 75 18.24 4.37 6.43
C THR A 75 18.51 2.94 5.95
N GLU A 76 18.72 2.78 4.64
CA GLU A 76 19.04 1.48 4.04
C GLU A 76 20.37 0.91 4.57
N GLU A 77 21.36 1.78 4.79
CA GLU A 77 22.66 1.44 5.34
C GLU A 77 22.57 0.97 6.80
N GLU A 78 21.77 1.67 7.61
CA GLU A 78 21.58 1.30 9.02
C GLU A 78 20.88 -0.07 9.13
N VAL A 79 19.83 -0.34 8.34
CA VAL A 79 19.18 -1.64 8.32
C VAL A 79 20.13 -2.75 7.86
N ALA A 80 20.94 -2.48 6.82
CA ALA A 80 21.96 -3.42 6.34
C ALA A 80 23.03 -3.73 7.40
N GLU A 81 23.36 -2.76 8.27
CA GLU A 81 24.30 -2.97 9.37
C GLU A 81 23.66 -3.76 10.52
N ILE A 82 22.43 -3.42 10.90
CA ILE A 82 21.70 -4.14 11.98
C ILE A 82 21.56 -5.64 11.64
N VAL A 83 21.31 -6.00 10.38
CA VAL A 83 21.16 -7.40 9.93
C VAL A 83 22.45 -8.21 10.09
N LYS A 84 23.64 -7.56 10.14
CA LYS A 84 24.90 -8.28 10.36
C LYS A 84 25.09 -8.75 11.80
N SER A 85 24.23 -8.33 12.73
CA SER A 85 24.26 -8.80 14.11
C SER A 85 24.10 -10.32 14.16
N PRO A 86 24.90 -11.04 14.99
CA PRO A 86 24.78 -12.49 15.17
C PRO A 86 23.40 -12.96 15.66
N ASP A 87 22.67 -12.06 16.33
CA ASP A 87 21.33 -12.34 16.86
C ASP A 87 20.21 -12.16 15.80
N CYS A 88 20.53 -11.63 14.62
CA CYS A 88 19.56 -11.43 13.55
C CYS A 88 19.44 -12.71 12.70
N THR A 89 18.26 -13.33 12.73
CA THR A 89 17.96 -14.53 11.92
C THR A 89 17.30 -14.20 10.59
N LEU A 90 16.89 -12.94 10.36
CA LEU A 90 16.24 -12.48 9.15
C LEU A 90 17.25 -11.98 8.11
N SER A 91 16.96 -12.22 6.84
CA SER A 91 17.74 -11.65 5.75
C SER A 91 17.38 -10.19 5.50
N TYR A 92 18.34 -9.42 5.00
CA TYR A 92 18.10 -8.05 4.54
C TYR A 92 16.97 -7.97 3.48
N GLN A 93 16.89 -8.95 2.58
CA GLN A 93 15.86 -8.98 1.53
C GLN A 93 14.43 -9.15 2.09
N GLU A 94 14.29 -9.92 3.17
CA GLU A 94 13.00 -10.06 3.85
C GLU A 94 12.57 -8.75 4.49
N LEU A 95 13.46 -8.08 5.23
CA LEU A 95 13.18 -6.78 5.84
C LEU A 95 12.87 -5.72 4.77
N LYS A 96 13.63 -5.71 3.69
CA LYS A 96 13.41 -4.82 2.54
C LYS A 96 12.02 -5.01 1.93
N LYS A 97 11.62 -6.26 1.67
CA LYS A 97 10.30 -6.59 1.11
C LYS A 97 9.14 -6.16 2.00
N TRP A 98 9.32 -6.21 3.32
CA TRP A 98 8.24 -5.93 4.26
C TRP A 98 8.16 -4.47 4.70
N TYR A 99 9.28 -3.78 4.90
CA TYR A 99 9.34 -2.53 5.64
C TYR A 99 9.96 -1.36 4.87
N LYS A 100 10.65 -1.59 3.73
CA LYS A 100 11.15 -0.51 2.87
C LYS A 100 9.99 0.16 2.13
N GLY A 101 10.09 1.49 1.91
CA GLY A 101 9.22 2.14 0.95
C GLY A 101 8.79 3.56 1.28
N TYR A 102 9.09 4.09 2.47
CA TYR A 102 8.93 5.52 2.68
C TYR A 102 10.06 6.26 1.98
N LYS A 103 9.72 7.32 1.23
CA LYS A 103 10.69 8.18 0.55
C LYS A 103 10.58 9.61 1.05
N LEU A 104 11.68 10.12 1.60
CA LEU A 104 11.81 11.51 2.01
C LEU A 104 12.90 12.16 1.16
N ASN A 105 12.52 13.02 0.22
CA ASN A 105 13.44 13.66 -0.74
C ASN A 105 14.38 12.65 -1.45
N GLY A 106 13.83 11.52 -1.87
CA GLY A 106 14.59 10.48 -2.56
C GLY A 106 15.35 9.51 -1.65
N ILE A 107 15.39 9.76 -0.33
CA ILE A 107 16.00 8.86 0.65
C ILE A 107 14.98 7.82 1.10
N ASP A 108 15.36 6.54 1.01
CA ASP A 108 14.52 5.44 1.48
C ASP A 108 14.64 5.27 3.01
N ILE A 109 13.50 5.29 3.69
CA ILE A 109 13.41 5.19 5.15
C ILE A 109 12.55 3.98 5.54
N TYR A 110 12.98 3.30 6.60
CA TYR A 110 12.27 2.17 7.23
C TYR A 110 11.71 2.58 8.59
N ASN A 111 10.55 2.02 8.95
CA ASN A 111 10.01 2.19 10.30
C ASN A 111 10.89 1.46 11.33
N PRO A 112 11.52 2.16 12.30
CA PRO A 112 12.41 1.54 13.27
C PRO A 112 11.70 0.50 14.16
N ASN A 113 10.48 0.79 14.59
CA ASN A 113 9.71 -0.13 15.43
C ASN A 113 9.45 -1.46 14.73
N SER A 114 9.04 -1.42 13.46
CA SER A 114 8.75 -2.61 12.67
C SER A 114 10.00 -3.44 12.40
N VAL A 115 11.13 -2.78 12.06
CA VAL A 115 12.41 -3.45 11.82
C VAL A 115 12.91 -4.14 13.09
N ILE A 116 12.97 -3.42 14.21
CA ILE A 116 13.48 -3.97 15.48
C ILE A 116 12.57 -5.08 15.99
N SER A 117 11.25 -4.90 15.94
CA SER A 117 10.29 -5.93 16.36
C SER A 117 10.41 -7.21 15.51
N ALA A 118 10.59 -7.07 14.17
CA ALA A 118 10.79 -8.21 13.29
C ALA A 118 12.07 -8.99 13.64
N ILE A 119 13.16 -8.29 13.90
CA ILE A 119 14.43 -8.90 14.29
C ILE A 119 14.31 -9.60 15.65
N THR A 120 13.67 -8.94 16.62
CA THR A 120 13.46 -9.51 17.96
C THR A 120 12.60 -10.77 17.92
N ASP A 121 11.54 -10.77 17.10
CA ASP A 121 10.64 -11.92 16.95
C ASP A 121 11.19 -13.00 15.99
N GLY A 122 12.26 -12.71 15.24
CA GLY A 122 12.78 -13.56 14.16
C GLY A 122 11.80 -13.77 13.01
N LYS A 123 10.84 -12.86 12.82
CA LYS A 123 9.75 -13.02 11.85
C LYS A 123 9.23 -11.70 11.32
N CYS A 124 9.12 -11.58 10.00
CA CYS A 124 8.43 -10.47 9.36
C CYS A 124 6.91 -10.64 9.41
N LYS A 125 6.21 -9.67 10.00
CA LYS A 125 4.75 -9.58 10.09
C LYS A 125 4.35 -8.11 10.23
N THR A 126 3.05 -7.82 10.37
CA THR A 126 2.56 -6.48 10.65
C THR A 126 2.72 -6.16 12.14
N TYR A 127 3.55 -5.18 12.48
CA TYR A 127 3.73 -4.60 13.81
C TYR A 127 2.98 -3.28 13.98
N TRP A 128 2.45 -2.75 12.90
CA TRP A 128 1.69 -1.49 12.84
C TRP A 128 0.33 -1.57 13.55
N SER A 129 -0.27 -2.75 13.62
CA SER A 129 -1.66 -2.98 14.07
C SER A 129 -1.91 -2.84 15.59
N GLY A 130 -0.90 -2.54 16.38
CA GLY A 130 -1.03 -2.37 17.86
C GLY A 130 -1.25 -0.93 18.31
N THR A 131 -1.40 0.05 17.42
CA THR A 131 -1.49 1.45 17.75
C THR A 131 -2.95 1.94 17.81
N SER A 132 -3.28 2.82 18.76
CA SER A 132 -4.60 3.46 18.92
C SER A 132 -5.05 4.31 17.72
N SER A 133 -4.17 4.50 16.73
CA SER A 133 -4.45 5.26 15.51
C SER A 133 -5.39 4.57 14.53
N ASN A 134 -5.63 3.26 14.65
CA ASN A 134 -6.52 2.54 13.73
C ASN A 134 -7.96 3.05 13.74
N GLU A 135 -8.53 3.37 14.91
CA GLU A 135 -9.90 3.91 15.03
C GLU A 135 -10.02 5.28 14.34
N GLU A 136 -9.00 6.11 14.45
CA GLU A 136 -8.97 7.45 13.85
C GLU A 136 -8.90 7.34 12.32
N VAL A 137 -8.07 6.45 11.79
CA VAL A 137 -8.00 6.17 10.35
C VAL A 137 -9.32 5.64 9.82
N VAL A 138 -9.97 4.71 10.54
CA VAL A 138 -11.31 4.21 10.19
C VAL A 138 -12.32 5.36 10.12
N ASN A 139 -12.32 6.25 11.10
CA ASN A 139 -13.22 7.40 11.12
C ASN A 139 -12.99 8.33 9.94
N LEU A 140 -11.72 8.63 9.61
CA LEU A 140 -11.35 9.46 8.46
C LEU A 140 -11.82 8.84 7.12
N ILE A 141 -11.60 7.56 6.93
CA ILE A 141 -12.06 6.85 5.72
C ILE A 141 -13.59 6.80 5.66
N ASN A 142 -14.26 6.62 6.80
CA ASN A 142 -15.72 6.58 6.88
C ASN A 142 -16.41 7.92 6.63
N MET A 143 -15.71 9.05 6.82
CA MET A 143 -16.21 10.37 6.42
C MET A 143 -16.49 10.46 4.92
N ASN A 144 -15.79 9.67 4.13
CA ASN A 144 -15.96 9.49 2.68
C ASN A 144 -15.98 10.80 1.88
N PHE A 145 -15.10 11.74 2.24
CA PHE A 145 -14.92 12.96 1.45
C PHE A 145 -14.49 12.61 0.02
N ASP A 146 -15.23 13.10 -0.96
CA ASP A 146 -14.90 13.01 -2.39
C ASP A 146 -14.46 11.61 -2.87
N GLY A 147 -15.07 10.55 -2.35
CA GLY A 147 -14.78 9.17 -2.77
C GLY A 147 -13.50 8.56 -2.18
N ILE A 148 -13.03 9.02 -1.03
CA ILE A 148 -11.80 8.52 -0.39
C ILE A 148 -11.78 7.00 -0.18
N LYS A 149 -12.95 6.35 -0.04
CA LYS A 149 -13.04 4.88 0.11
C LYS A 149 -12.51 4.17 -1.14
N ASP A 150 -12.91 4.64 -2.32
CA ASP A 150 -12.42 4.12 -3.60
C ASP A 150 -10.92 4.37 -3.75
N ASP A 151 -10.47 5.57 -3.43
CA ASP A 151 -9.05 5.94 -3.51
C ASP A 151 -8.17 5.08 -2.59
N ILE A 152 -8.60 4.82 -1.35
CA ILE A 152 -7.87 3.95 -0.43
C ILE A 152 -7.79 2.51 -0.96
N ILE A 153 -8.85 2.01 -1.58
CA ILE A 153 -8.83 0.69 -2.23
C ILE A 153 -7.84 0.68 -3.38
N HIS A 154 -7.84 1.69 -4.25
CA HIS A 154 -6.88 1.82 -5.34
C HIS A 154 -5.43 1.92 -4.85
N LEU A 155 -5.18 2.67 -3.76
CA LEU A 155 -3.86 2.72 -3.13
C LEU A 155 -3.39 1.36 -2.62
N ILE A 156 -4.29 0.59 -1.98
CA ILE A 156 -4.00 -0.78 -1.52
C ILE A 156 -3.66 -1.69 -2.70
N GLU A 157 -4.30 -1.52 -3.85
CA GLU A 157 -4.02 -2.26 -5.09
C GLU A 157 -2.68 -1.88 -5.73
N GLY A 158 -2.07 -0.77 -5.33
CA GLY A 158 -0.76 -0.31 -5.79
C GLY A 158 -0.80 0.91 -6.72
N SER A 159 -1.98 1.52 -6.87
CA SER A 159 -2.12 2.81 -7.57
C SER A 159 -1.52 3.95 -6.75
N THR A 160 -1.34 5.10 -7.39
CA THR A 160 -1.00 6.38 -6.74
C THR A 160 -2.17 7.34 -6.86
N ILE A 161 -2.33 8.22 -5.86
CA ILE A 161 -3.37 9.26 -5.86
C ILE A 161 -2.71 10.61 -5.72
N GLN A 162 -3.05 11.54 -6.63
CA GLN A 162 -2.58 12.92 -6.55
C GLN A 162 -3.36 13.69 -5.49
N PHE A 163 -2.67 14.47 -4.67
CA PHE A 163 -3.24 15.33 -3.64
C PHE A 163 -2.39 16.58 -3.44
N SER A 164 -3.00 17.64 -2.87
CA SER A 164 -2.31 18.89 -2.48
C SER A 164 -2.17 18.97 -0.96
N CYS A 165 -1.00 19.35 -0.49
CA CYS A 165 -0.77 19.61 0.95
C CYS A 165 -0.68 21.09 1.31
N THR A 166 -0.96 22.01 0.38
CA THR A 166 -0.78 23.45 0.53
C THR A 166 -1.63 24.07 1.64
N THR A 167 -2.84 23.57 1.85
CA THR A 167 -3.79 24.08 2.87
C THR A 167 -3.77 23.28 4.16
N PHE A 168 -3.06 22.16 4.19
CA PHE A 168 -3.03 21.25 5.33
C PHE A 168 -2.33 21.86 6.54
N GLN A 169 -2.97 21.84 7.69
CA GLN A 169 -2.47 22.44 8.93
C GLN A 169 -1.93 21.43 9.93
N ASN A 170 -1.88 20.16 9.55
CA ASN A 170 -1.43 19.04 10.41
C ASN A 170 -2.13 19.03 11.78
N ASP A 171 -3.45 19.16 11.77
CA ASP A 171 -4.30 18.98 12.95
C ASP A 171 -5.55 18.17 12.59
N MET A 172 -6.14 17.49 13.59
CA MET A 172 -7.33 16.66 13.40
C MET A 172 -8.63 17.46 13.26
N VAL A 173 -8.58 18.75 13.45
CA VAL A 173 -9.76 19.61 13.58
C VAL A 173 -10.06 20.37 12.28
N SER A 174 -9.02 20.71 11.53
CA SER A 174 -9.14 21.44 10.28
C SER A 174 -9.36 20.56 9.06
N ILE A 175 -9.55 19.25 9.23
CA ILE A 175 -9.81 18.31 8.13
C ILE A 175 -11.17 18.62 7.49
N LYS A 176 -11.15 19.06 6.23
CA LYS A 176 -12.34 19.45 5.47
C LYS A 176 -12.38 18.84 4.08
N THR A 177 -11.25 18.37 3.58
CA THR A 177 -11.10 17.89 2.22
C THR A 177 -10.46 16.51 2.20
N LYS A 178 -10.57 15.82 1.08
CA LYS A 178 -9.83 14.58 0.80
C LYS A 178 -8.33 14.78 0.89
N ASP A 179 -7.82 15.91 0.40
CA ASP A 179 -6.41 16.26 0.43
C ASP A 179 -5.86 16.41 1.86
N ASP A 180 -6.67 16.95 2.76
CA ASP A 180 -6.30 17.02 4.18
C ASP A 180 -6.16 15.62 4.79
N ILE A 181 -7.05 14.70 4.42
CA ILE A 181 -6.98 13.30 4.90
C ILE A 181 -5.73 12.61 4.36
N PHE A 182 -5.41 12.74 3.07
CA PHE A 182 -4.18 12.17 2.52
C PHE A 182 -2.94 12.74 3.17
N SER A 183 -2.90 14.07 3.36
CA SER A 183 -1.81 14.74 4.08
C SER A 183 -1.64 14.20 5.50
N LEU A 184 -2.74 14.00 6.22
CA LEU A 184 -2.72 13.42 7.55
C LEU A 184 -2.27 11.95 7.54
N LEU A 185 -2.76 11.12 6.61
CA LEU A 185 -2.34 9.71 6.47
C LEU A 185 -0.85 9.59 6.16
N VAL A 186 -0.27 10.54 5.41
CA VAL A 186 1.18 10.62 5.19
C VAL A 186 1.90 10.96 6.51
N CYS A 187 1.46 11.97 7.24
CA CYS A 187 2.05 12.34 8.53
C CYS A 187 1.96 11.23 9.58
N LEU A 188 0.88 10.44 9.55
CA LEU A 188 0.68 9.28 10.42
C LEU A 188 1.45 8.04 9.96
N GLY A 189 2.05 8.06 8.76
CA GLY A 189 2.82 6.94 8.21
C GLY A 189 1.99 5.81 7.58
N TYR A 190 0.70 6.01 7.35
CA TYR A 190 -0.13 5.06 6.57
C TYR A 190 0.10 5.18 5.06
N LEU A 191 0.60 6.32 4.60
CA LEU A 191 0.98 6.54 3.21
C LEU A 191 2.40 7.10 3.12
N GLY A 192 3.07 6.81 2.03
CA GLY A 192 4.21 7.56 1.55
C GLY A 192 3.77 8.57 0.50
N CYS A 193 4.60 9.56 0.21
CA CYS A 193 4.37 10.44 -0.92
C CYS A 193 5.66 10.81 -1.63
N VAL A 194 5.53 11.21 -2.91
CA VAL A 194 6.62 11.79 -3.71
C VAL A 194 6.11 13.06 -4.37
N ASP A 195 7.02 14.00 -4.64
CA ASP A 195 6.67 15.22 -5.37
C ASP A 195 6.26 14.89 -6.81
N ASP A 196 5.19 15.52 -7.27
CA ASP A 196 4.65 15.40 -8.64
C ASP A 196 4.87 16.71 -9.43
N GLY A 197 5.59 17.64 -8.83
CA GLY A 197 5.81 18.97 -9.36
C GLY A 197 4.81 20.02 -8.85
N GLY A 198 5.29 21.19 -8.52
CA GLY A 198 4.47 22.28 -7.98
C GLY A 198 3.88 21.97 -6.60
N ASP A 199 2.58 22.19 -6.47
CA ASP A 199 1.84 22.06 -5.20
C ASP A 199 1.26 20.66 -4.98
N TYR A 200 1.51 19.71 -5.88
CA TYR A 200 0.94 18.37 -5.86
C TYR A 200 1.95 17.31 -5.48
N ARG A 201 1.43 16.25 -4.85
CA ARG A 201 2.17 15.04 -4.48
C ARG A 201 1.40 13.80 -4.90
N LEU A 202 2.10 12.70 -5.12
CA LEU A 202 1.52 11.39 -5.35
C LEU A 202 1.63 10.56 -4.07
N ALA A 203 0.48 10.26 -3.46
CA ALA A 203 0.37 9.33 -2.34
C ALA A 203 0.46 7.89 -2.84
N TYR A 204 1.08 7.01 -2.05
CA TYR A 204 1.16 5.58 -2.31
C TYR A 204 1.25 4.78 -1.00
N VAL A 205 0.93 3.49 -1.06
CA VAL A 205 1.15 2.57 0.08
C VAL A 205 2.62 2.15 0.10
N PRO A 206 3.38 2.49 1.17
CA PRO A 206 4.84 2.41 1.13
C PRO A 206 5.39 0.98 1.06
N ASN A 207 4.75 0.02 1.72
CA ASN A 207 5.33 -1.32 1.86
C ASN A 207 4.27 -2.39 2.16
N LYS A 208 4.72 -3.65 2.24
CA LYS A 208 3.85 -4.80 2.47
C LYS A 208 3.18 -4.76 3.85
N GLU A 209 3.85 -4.27 4.88
CA GLU A 209 3.30 -4.15 6.23
C GLU A 209 2.06 -3.25 6.23
N ILE A 210 2.21 -2.03 5.72
CA ILE A 210 1.14 -1.02 5.67
C ILE A 210 0.01 -1.45 4.75
N ARG A 211 0.32 -2.07 3.62
CA ARG A 211 -0.69 -2.66 2.73
C ARG A 211 -1.54 -3.67 3.48
N THR A 212 -0.92 -4.56 4.24
CA THR A 212 -1.62 -5.58 5.04
C THR A 212 -2.49 -4.94 6.13
N ALA A 213 -1.97 -3.91 6.82
CA ALA A 213 -2.70 -3.19 7.86
C ALA A 213 -3.93 -2.47 7.28
N LEU A 214 -3.77 -1.68 6.22
CA LEU A 214 -4.86 -0.97 5.55
C LEU A 214 -5.89 -1.94 4.97
N SER A 215 -5.47 -3.03 4.32
CA SER A 215 -6.38 -4.07 3.84
C SER A 215 -7.24 -4.64 4.96
N SER A 216 -6.64 -4.90 6.12
CA SER A 216 -7.38 -5.44 7.28
C SER A 216 -8.38 -4.43 7.83
N ILE A 217 -8.02 -3.15 7.90
CA ILE A 217 -8.89 -2.06 8.33
C ILE A 217 -10.12 -1.95 7.39
N VAL A 218 -9.87 -1.91 6.09
CA VAL A 218 -10.91 -1.73 5.06
C VAL A 218 -11.85 -2.93 5.01
N LYS A 219 -11.31 -4.17 5.04
CA LYS A 219 -12.09 -5.41 5.03
C LYS A 219 -13.00 -5.58 6.24
N ALA A 220 -12.68 -4.96 7.37
CA ALA A 220 -13.50 -4.98 8.57
C ALA A 220 -14.72 -4.03 8.48
N GLN A 221 -14.78 -3.17 7.45
CA GLN A 221 -15.87 -2.19 7.32
C GLN A 221 -17.11 -2.78 6.66
N PRO A 222 -18.33 -2.44 7.13
CA PRO A 222 -19.58 -2.98 6.56
C PRO A 222 -19.77 -2.66 5.07
N TRP A 223 -19.27 -1.52 4.62
CA TRP A 223 -19.41 -1.07 3.23
C TRP A 223 -18.47 -1.79 2.25
N PHE A 224 -17.43 -2.49 2.73
CA PHE A 224 -16.41 -3.09 1.88
C PHE A 224 -16.99 -4.05 0.83
N ASN A 225 -17.85 -4.99 1.24
CA ASN A 225 -18.38 -6.01 0.33
C ASN A 225 -19.32 -5.46 -0.75
N SER A 226 -19.84 -4.23 -0.58
CA SER A 226 -20.70 -3.56 -1.56
C SER A 226 -19.94 -2.64 -2.53
N MET A 227 -18.61 -2.68 -2.52
CA MET A 227 -17.82 -1.89 -3.45
C MET A 227 -17.74 -2.55 -4.82
N PRO A 228 -17.97 -1.81 -5.91
CA PRO A 228 -17.94 -2.35 -7.27
C PRO A 228 -16.63 -3.06 -7.62
N ILE A 229 -15.51 -2.63 -7.07
CA ILE A 229 -14.21 -3.22 -7.30
C ILE A 229 -14.09 -4.63 -6.69
N ILE A 230 -14.73 -4.87 -5.55
CA ILE A 230 -14.76 -6.19 -4.90
C ILE A 230 -15.62 -7.16 -5.72
N GLU A 231 -16.81 -6.71 -6.17
CA GLU A 231 -17.68 -7.48 -7.05
C GLU A 231 -16.97 -7.79 -8.38
N ARG A 232 -16.22 -6.85 -8.93
CA ARG A 232 -15.43 -7.04 -10.14
C ARG A 232 -14.33 -8.08 -9.95
N SER A 233 -13.61 -8.05 -8.83
CA SER A 233 -12.58 -9.04 -8.51
C SER A 233 -13.15 -10.46 -8.40
N GLN A 234 -14.29 -10.61 -7.76
CA GLN A 234 -15.02 -11.88 -7.72
C GLN A 234 -15.44 -12.32 -9.13
N SER A 235 -16.07 -11.41 -9.91
CA SER A 235 -16.51 -11.70 -11.27
C SER A 235 -15.38 -12.09 -12.22
N LEU A 236 -14.18 -11.47 -12.08
CA LEU A 236 -13.00 -11.85 -12.86
C LEU A 236 -12.53 -13.26 -12.52
N PHE A 237 -12.42 -13.56 -11.23
CA PHE A 237 -12.03 -14.89 -10.77
C PHE A 237 -13.02 -15.97 -11.24
N ASP A 238 -14.31 -15.71 -11.11
CA ASP A 238 -15.36 -16.64 -11.56
C ASP A 238 -15.28 -16.85 -13.08
N ALA A 239 -15.08 -15.79 -13.86
CA ALA A 239 -14.94 -15.91 -15.31
C ALA A 239 -13.73 -16.78 -15.70
N ILE A 240 -12.59 -16.60 -15.05
CA ILE A 240 -11.40 -17.42 -15.29
C ILE A 240 -11.66 -18.89 -14.91
N THR A 241 -12.26 -19.15 -13.76
CA THR A 241 -12.47 -20.52 -13.28
C THR A 241 -13.59 -21.26 -13.99
N THR A 242 -14.50 -20.53 -14.64
CA THR A 242 -15.55 -21.11 -15.52
C THR A 242 -15.17 -21.10 -17.01
N LEU A 243 -13.91 -20.76 -17.34
CA LEU A 243 -13.38 -20.74 -18.71
C LEU A 243 -14.12 -19.75 -19.64
N ASP A 244 -14.67 -18.66 -19.08
CA ASP A 244 -15.37 -17.61 -19.85
C ASP A 244 -14.36 -16.59 -20.42
N ASN A 245 -13.85 -16.88 -21.62
CA ASN A 245 -12.83 -16.09 -22.30
C ASN A 245 -13.30 -14.63 -22.54
N ASP A 246 -14.51 -14.45 -23.03
CA ASP A 246 -15.04 -13.14 -23.43
C ASP A 246 -15.25 -12.25 -22.21
N LYS A 247 -15.84 -12.79 -21.16
CA LYS A 247 -16.08 -12.08 -19.90
C LYS A 247 -14.77 -11.71 -19.21
N THR A 248 -13.78 -12.62 -19.20
CA THR A 248 -12.44 -12.38 -18.67
C THR A 248 -11.76 -11.24 -19.42
N ALA A 249 -11.71 -11.29 -20.75
CA ALA A 249 -11.11 -10.26 -21.61
C ALA A 249 -11.79 -8.89 -21.40
N LYS A 250 -13.11 -8.86 -21.31
CA LYS A 250 -13.89 -7.64 -21.05
C LYS A 250 -13.55 -7.00 -19.71
N ILE A 251 -13.56 -7.77 -18.64
CA ILE A 251 -13.26 -7.25 -17.29
C ILE A 251 -11.82 -6.72 -17.22
N ILE A 252 -10.83 -7.42 -17.79
CA ILE A 252 -9.45 -6.95 -17.80
C ILE A 252 -9.33 -5.66 -18.64
N THR A 253 -10.06 -5.54 -19.74
CA THR A 253 -10.09 -4.33 -20.58
C THR A 253 -10.67 -3.13 -19.79
N GLU A 254 -11.73 -3.33 -19.03
CA GLU A 254 -12.32 -2.30 -18.18
C GLU A 254 -11.33 -1.81 -17.09
N ILE A 255 -10.59 -2.75 -16.47
CA ILE A 255 -9.57 -2.42 -15.48
C ILE A 255 -8.43 -1.61 -16.13
N HIS A 256 -7.92 -2.07 -17.29
CA HIS A 256 -6.80 -1.44 -17.99
C HIS A 256 -7.14 -0.01 -18.46
N ASN A 257 -8.35 0.20 -18.93
CA ASN A 257 -8.82 1.51 -19.40
C ASN A 257 -9.26 2.45 -18.26
N SER A 258 -9.19 2.01 -17.01
CA SER A 258 -9.50 2.89 -15.89
C SER A 258 -8.44 3.99 -15.73
N PRO A 259 -8.82 5.23 -15.36
CA PRO A 259 -7.89 6.35 -15.23
C PRO A 259 -6.72 6.08 -14.27
N ASN A 260 -6.96 5.24 -13.26
CA ASN A 260 -5.98 4.95 -12.21
C ASN A 260 -4.85 4.02 -12.65
N VAL A 261 -5.06 3.20 -13.68
CA VAL A 261 -4.04 2.28 -14.21
C VAL A 261 -3.13 2.97 -15.21
N SER A 262 -3.66 3.90 -16.01
CA SER A 262 -2.91 4.58 -17.07
C SER A 262 -1.76 5.47 -16.59
N LEU A 263 -1.79 5.89 -15.31
CA LEU A 263 -0.76 6.77 -14.71
C LEU A 263 0.49 6.02 -14.25
N LEU A 264 0.44 4.69 -14.06
CA LEU A 264 1.49 3.93 -13.38
C LEU A 264 2.49 3.24 -14.31
N THR A 265 2.22 3.14 -15.60
CA THR A 265 2.95 2.18 -16.42
C THR A 265 3.51 2.79 -17.71
N TYR A 266 4.78 3.15 -17.62
CA TYR A 266 5.61 3.43 -18.81
C TYR A 266 5.97 2.16 -19.60
N ASN A 267 5.88 0.96 -19.00
CA ASN A 267 6.18 -0.30 -19.63
C ASN A 267 4.88 -1.05 -19.98
N ARG A 268 4.73 -1.42 -21.25
CA ARG A 268 3.51 -1.99 -21.85
C ARG A 268 3.14 -3.36 -21.26
N GLU A 269 4.13 -4.19 -20.95
CA GLU A 269 3.92 -5.53 -20.38
C GLU A 269 3.58 -5.46 -18.88
N GLU A 270 4.25 -4.60 -18.14
CA GLU A 270 3.98 -4.42 -16.71
C GLU A 270 2.56 -3.92 -16.42
N SER A 271 1.97 -3.12 -17.34
CA SER A 271 0.59 -2.66 -17.17
C SER A 271 -0.42 -3.80 -17.21
N MET A 272 -0.20 -4.79 -18.07
CA MET A 272 -1.09 -5.96 -18.17
C MET A 272 -1.00 -6.85 -16.93
N VAL A 273 0.22 -7.10 -16.46
CA VAL A 273 0.47 -7.85 -15.22
C VAL A 273 -0.17 -7.12 -14.03
N PHE A 274 -0.01 -5.80 -13.95
CA PHE A 274 -0.63 -4.99 -12.92
C PHE A 274 -2.16 -5.07 -12.95
N CYS A 275 -2.80 -4.95 -14.11
CA CYS A 275 -4.25 -5.03 -14.26
C CYS A 275 -4.82 -6.35 -13.74
N LEU A 276 -4.13 -7.46 -14.03
CA LEU A 276 -4.60 -8.76 -13.57
C LEU A 276 -4.35 -8.97 -12.07
N ILE A 277 -3.19 -8.55 -11.56
CA ILE A 277 -2.89 -8.65 -10.12
C ILE A 277 -3.88 -7.81 -9.32
N SER A 278 -4.14 -6.56 -9.71
CA SER A 278 -5.10 -5.71 -9.01
C SER A 278 -6.52 -6.22 -9.17
N GLY A 279 -6.89 -6.67 -10.37
CA GLY A 279 -8.20 -7.23 -10.64
C GLY A 279 -8.54 -8.50 -9.85
N LEU A 280 -7.55 -9.34 -9.55
CA LEU A 280 -7.75 -10.56 -8.79
C LEU A 280 -7.47 -10.42 -7.28
N MET A 281 -6.79 -9.34 -6.86
CA MET A 281 -6.22 -9.19 -5.53
C MET A 281 -7.23 -9.48 -4.40
N TRP A 282 -8.39 -8.86 -4.44
CA TRP A 282 -9.36 -8.96 -3.36
C TRP A 282 -9.96 -10.35 -3.20
N ARG A 283 -10.05 -11.10 -4.30
CA ARG A 283 -10.57 -12.47 -4.29
C ARG A 283 -9.48 -13.49 -3.93
N THR A 284 -8.23 -13.26 -4.35
CA THR A 284 -7.17 -14.28 -4.25
C THR A 284 -6.26 -14.13 -3.03
N GLU A 285 -6.17 -12.95 -2.43
CA GLU A 285 -5.18 -12.64 -1.37
C GLU A 285 -5.15 -13.64 -0.20
N ARG A 286 -6.30 -14.17 0.21
CA ARG A 286 -6.39 -15.12 1.32
C ARG A 286 -6.08 -16.55 0.91
N GLU A 287 -6.37 -16.92 -0.32
CA GLU A 287 -6.41 -18.31 -0.79
C GLU A 287 -5.22 -18.67 -1.68
N TYR A 288 -4.56 -17.67 -2.27
CA TYR A 288 -3.47 -17.87 -3.22
C TYR A 288 -2.17 -17.23 -2.78
N GLU A 289 -1.06 -17.79 -3.28
CA GLU A 289 0.22 -17.12 -3.41
C GLU A 289 0.42 -16.75 -4.88
N CYS A 290 0.82 -15.50 -5.13
CA CYS A 290 1.07 -14.99 -6.47
C CYS A 290 2.56 -14.86 -6.72
N PHE A 291 3.05 -15.44 -7.81
CA PHE A 291 4.44 -15.41 -8.23
C PHE A 291 4.55 -14.75 -9.61
N ARG A 292 5.52 -13.83 -9.75
CA ARG A 292 5.88 -13.22 -11.04
C ARG A 292 7.17 -13.86 -11.54
N GLU A 293 7.25 -14.06 -12.86
CA GLU A 293 8.46 -14.57 -13.55
C GLU A 293 9.06 -15.83 -12.90
N LEU A 294 8.20 -16.69 -12.37
CA LEU A 294 8.64 -17.91 -11.70
C LEU A 294 9.13 -18.92 -12.74
N GLN A 295 10.37 -19.38 -12.58
CA GLN A 295 10.90 -20.47 -13.41
C GLN A 295 10.06 -21.73 -13.25
N SER A 296 9.50 -22.20 -14.39
CA SER A 296 8.67 -23.39 -14.45
C SER A 296 8.82 -24.06 -15.83
N GLY A 297 8.98 -25.35 -15.84
CA GLY A 297 9.25 -26.08 -17.10
C GLY A 297 10.54 -25.61 -17.79
N LYS A 298 10.45 -25.28 -19.08
CA LYS A 298 11.56 -24.83 -19.94
C LYS A 298 11.71 -23.31 -20.02
N GLY A 299 11.09 -22.56 -19.10
CA GLY A 299 11.11 -21.10 -19.09
C GLY A 299 10.55 -20.50 -17.80
N SER A 300 10.10 -19.25 -17.86
CA SER A 300 9.39 -18.59 -16.77
C SER A 300 8.02 -18.13 -17.24
N ALA A 301 7.00 -18.42 -16.47
CA ALA A 301 5.66 -17.88 -16.69
C ALA A 301 5.57 -16.45 -16.13
N ASP A 302 4.86 -15.58 -16.83
CA ASP A 302 4.73 -14.18 -16.41
C ASP A 302 4.06 -14.05 -15.04
N LEU A 303 3.01 -14.86 -14.79
CA LEU A 303 2.27 -14.82 -13.54
C LEU A 303 1.70 -16.21 -13.19
N ILE A 304 1.87 -16.61 -11.95
CA ILE A 304 1.34 -17.88 -11.44
C ILE A 304 0.62 -17.63 -10.11
N TYR A 305 -0.62 -18.07 -10.03
CA TYR A 305 -1.38 -18.15 -8.78
C TYR A 305 -1.43 -19.59 -8.30
N VAL A 306 -0.85 -19.87 -7.14
CA VAL A 306 -0.82 -21.19 -6.52
C VAL A 306 -1.71 -21.16 -5.27
N PRO A 307 -2.72 -22.03 -5.15
CA PRO A 307 -3.53 -22.11 -3.93
C PRO A 307 -2.66 -22.40 -2.71
N LYS A 308 -2.96 -21.76 -1.59
CA LYS A 308 -2.31 -22.04 -0.32
C LYS A 308 -2.65 -23.45 0.16
N ARG A 309 -1.82 -24.00 1.05
CA ARG A 309 -1.96 -25.36 1.54
C ARG A 309 -3.38 -25.64 2.06
N ASN A 310 -3.95 -26.79 1.68
CA ASN A 310 -5.32 -27.25 2.02
C ASN A 310 -6.46 -26.46 1.37
N ILE A 311 -6.21 -25.68 0.30
CA ILE A 311 -7.25 -25.01 -0.47
C ILE A 311 -7.41 -25.72 -1.82
N HIS A 312 -8.62 -26.20 -2.10
CA HIS A 312 -8.96 -26.92 -3.33
C HIS A 312 -9.48 -25.96 -4.40
N LEU A 313 -8.57 -25.14 -4.92
CA LEU A 313 -8.81 -24.21 -6.02
C LEU A 313 -7.78 -24.47 -7.14
N PRO A 314 -8.07 -24.13 -8.40
CA PRO A 314 -7.15 -24.39 -9.51
C PRO A 314 -5.88 -23.53 -9.40
N ILE A 315 -4.75 -24.07 -9.89
CA ILE A 315 -3.58 -23.25 -10.20
C ILE A 315 -3.89 -22.45 -11.47
N LEU A 316 -3.53 -21.15 -11.49
CA LEU A 316 -3.65 -20.31 -12.67
C LEU A 316 -2.25 -20.04 -13.22
N LEU A 317 -1.95 -20.54 -14.42
CA LEU A 317 -0.72 -20.29 -15.18
C LEU A 317 -1.01 -19.28 -16.27
N ILE A 318 -0.43 -18.10 -16.20
CA ILE A 318 -0.81 -16.95 -16.99
C ILE A 318 0.39 -16.44 -17.79
N GLU A 319 0.17 -16.24 -19.08
CA GLU A 319 1.14 -15.67 -20.02
C GLU A 319 0.51 -14.49 -20.75
N PHE A 320 1.29 -13.43 -20.94
CA PHE A 320 0.85 -12.21 -21.60
C PHE A 320 1.52 -12.04 -22.97
N LYS A 321 0.77 -11.49 -23.91
CA LYS A 321 1.29 -11.01 -25.20
C LYS A 321 0.82 -9.59 -25.47
N TYR A 322 1.64 -8.82 -26.13
CA TYR A 322 1.36 -7.45 -26.52
C TYR A 322 1.35 -7.30 -28.03
N GLY A 323 0.20 -6.97 -28.62
CA GLY A 323 0.05 -6.79 -30.06
C GLY A 323 0.20 -8.09 -30.89
N GLN A 324 -0.02 -9.24 -30.26
CA GLN A 324 0.02 -10.58 -30.88
C GLN A 324 -1.36 -11.25 -30.78
N SER A 325 -1.45 -12.47 -30.22
CA SER A 325 -2.71 -13.16 -29.97
C SER A 325 -2.74 -13.91 -28.65
N ALA A 326 -3.93 -14.24 -28.14
CA ALA A 326 -4.09 -15.10 -26.98
C ALA A 326 -3.64 -16.54 -27.26
N ASP A 327 -3.79 -17.00 -28.51
CA ASP A 327 -3.29 -18.31 -28.96
C ASP A 327 -1.76 -18.40 -28.85
N GLU A 328 -1.03 -17.35 -29.22
CA GLU A 328 0.44 -17.31 -29.07
C GLU A 328 0.86 -17.38 -27.61
N ALA A 329 0.14 -16.72 -26.70
CA ALA A 329 0.36 -16.85 -25.26
C ALA A 329 0.11 -18.29 -24.80
N MET A 330 -1.01 -18.88 -25.20
CA MET A 330 -1.36 -20.27 -24.87
C MET A 330 -0.34 -21.26 -25.41
N ASN A 331 0.10 -21.09 -26.66
CA ASN A 331 1.11 -21.94 -27.28
C ASN A 331 2.44 -21.87 -26.50
N GLN A 332 2.84 -20.69 -26.05
CA GLN A 332 4.06 -20.55 -25.24
C GLN A 332 3.96 -21.31 -23.92
N ILE A 333 2.81 -21.24 -23.21
CA ILE A 333 2.60 -22.02 -21.96
C ILE A 333 2.79 -23.51 -22.23
N LYS A 334 2.22 -24.02 -23.35
CA LYS A 334 2.27 -25.43 -23.73
C LYS A 334 3.68 -25.88 -24.18
N GLU A 335 4.34 -25.10 -25.06
CA GLU A 335 5.69 -25.40 -25.55
C GLU A 335 6.75 -25.36 -24.44
N LYS A 336 6.63 -24.41 -23.52
CA LYS A 336 7.54 -24.29 -22.37
C LYS A 336 7.18 -25.19 -21.20
N GLU A 337 6.04 -25.87 -21.26
CA GLU A 337 5.57 -26.85 -20.27
C GLU A 337 5.55 -26.24 -18.85
N TYR A 338 5.07 -25.00 -18.68
CA TYR A 338 5.06 -24.29 -17.39
C TYR A 338 4.33 -25.06 -16.27
N PHE A 339 3.42 -25.94 -16.63
CA PHE A 339 2.63 -26.79 -15.72
C PHE A 339 3.42 -28.00 -15.19
N ARG A 340 4.55 -28.40 -15.80
CA ARG A 340 5.23 -29.67 -15.50
C ARG A 340 5.67 -29.80 -14.05
N ARG A 341 6.16 -28.72 -13.45
CA ARG A 341 6.53 -28.68 -12.05
C ARG A 341 5.39 -29.10 -11.10
N TYR A 342 4.15 -28.79 -11.46
CA TYR A 342 2.98 -29.07 -10.63
C TYR A 342 2.45 -30.48 -10.86
N ILE A 343 2.55 -31.01 -12.07
CA ILE A 343 2.24 -32.41 -12.38
C ILE A 343 3.25 -33.33 -11.70
N ASP A 344 4.55 -33.09 -11.90
CA ASP A 344 5.64 -33.90 -11.32
C ASP A 344 5.65 -33.81 -9.77
N GLY A 345 5.11 -32.74 -9.20
CA GLY A 345 4.96 -32.55 -7.76
C GLY A 345 3.68 -33.13 -7.15
N ASP A 346 2.91 -33.89 -7.92
CA ASP A 346 1.65 -34.53 -7.52
C ASP A 346 0.66 -33.54 -6.86
N TYR A 347 0.51 -32.36 -7.49
CA TYR A 347 -0.35 -31.28 -6.98
C TYR A 347 -1.82 -31.66 -7.21
N PRO A 348 -2.68 -31.70 -6.18
CA PRO A 348 -4.00 -32.31 -6.26
C PRO A 348 -5.05 -31.43 -6.95
N ASN A 349 -4.68 -30.22 -7.38
CA ASN A 349 -5.64 -29.24 -7.91
C ASN A 349 -5.60 -29.18 -9.43
N ASP A 350 -6.73 -28.82 -10.02
CA ASP A 350 -6.81 -28.51 -11.45
C ASP A 350 -5.80 -27.41 -11.83
N ILE A 351 -5.32 -27.42 -13.06
CA ILE A 351 -4.43 -26.40 -13.62
C ILE A 351 -5.16 -25.71 -14.76
N LEU A 352 -5.32 -24.39 -14.67
CA LEU A 352 -5.86 -23.55 -15.72
C LEU A 352 -4.73 -22.80 -16.41
N LEU A 353 -4.66 -22.95 -17.72
CA LEU A 353 -3.76 -22.22 -18.61
C LEU A 353 -4.51 -20.99 -19.11
N VAL A 354 -3.92 -19.81 -18.96
CA VAL A 354 -4.56 -18.53 -19.29
C VAL A 354 -3.64 -17.72 -20.19
N GLY A 355 -3.95 -17.67 -21.48
CA GLY A 355 -3.26 -16.82 -22.44
C GLY A 355 -4.01 -15.50 -22.60
N ILE A 356 -3.32 -14.37 -22.42
CA ILE A 356 -3.90 -13.03 -22.51
C ILE A 356 -3.10 -12.20 -23.52
N ASN A 357 -3.78 -11.56 -24.46
CA ASN A 357 -3.17 -10.60 -25.39
C ASN A 357 -3.83 -9.23 -25.24
N TYR A 358 -3.05 -8.16 -25.27
CA TYR A 358 -3.52 -6.79 -25.40
C TYR A 358 -3.28 -6.27 -26.81
N ASN A 359 -4.34 -5.79 -27.46
CA ASN A 359 -4.24 -5.15 -28.75
C ASN A 359 -4.12 -3.62 -28.59
N PRO A 360 -2.94 -3.03 -28.88
CA PRO A 360 -2.73 -1.58 -28.68
C PRO A 360 -3.51 -0.68 -29.64
N LYS A 361 -4.02 -1.24 -30.75
CA LYS A 361 -4.81 -0.48 -31.75
C LYS A 361 -6.27 -0.37 -31.32
N THR A 362 -6.87 -1.46 -30.84
CA THR A 362 -8.27 -1.48 -30.37
C THR A 362 -8.38 -1.12 -28.89
N LYS A 363 -7.28 -1.20 -28.14
CA LYS A 363 -7.22 -1.05 -26.65
C LYS A 363 -8.07 -2.09 -25.93
N GLU A 364 -8.13 -3.29 -26.48
CA GLU A 364 -8.91 -4.41 -25.94
C GLU A 364 -8.00 -5.60 -25.65
N HIS A 365 -8.43 -6.42 -24.71
CA HIS A 365 -7.81 -7.72 -24.43
C HIS A 365 -8.52 -8.83 -25.16
N GLN A 366 -7.75 -9.89 -25.44
CA GLN A 366 -8.23 -11.19 -25.85
C GLN A 366 -7.73 -12.21 -24.83
N CYS A 367 -8.54 -13.18 -24.49
CA CYS A 367 -8.22 -14.21 -23.51
C CYS A 367 -8.56 -15.59 -24.08
N LEU A 368 -7.71 -16.55 -23.80
CA LEU A 368 -7.95 -17.97 -24.05
C LEU A 368 -7.62 -18.74 -22.77
N ILE A 369 -8.58 -19.51 -22.28
CA ILE A 369 -8.45 -20.25 -21.03
C ILE A 369 -8.73 -21.73 -21.33
N GLU A 370 -7.83 -22.59 -20.91
CA GLU A 370 -7.96 -24.03 -21.05
C GLU A 370 -7.70 -24.72 -19.72
N LYS A 371 -8.44 -25.77 -19.43
CA LYS A 371 -8.12 -26.69 -18.34
C LYS A 371 -7.11 -27.71 -18.87
N LEU A 372 -6.03 -27.92 -18.13
CA LEU A 372 -5.03 -28.91 -18.50
C LEU A 372 -5.57 -30.32 -18.16
N ASP A 373 -5.64 -31.17 -19.18
CA ASP A 373 -5.96 -32.60 -19.02
C ASP A 373 -4.62 -33.38 -18.90
N TYR A 374 -4.41 -34.08 -17.76
CA TYR A 374 -3.20 -34.89 -17.48
C TYR A 374 -3.51 -36.18 -16.75
#